data_a1f626934d5f914529ac411b9aff26f6
#
_entry.id   a1f626934d5f914529ac411b9aff26f6
#
_cell.length_a   1.000
_cell.length_b   1.000
_cell.length_c   1.000
_cell.angle_alpha   90.00
_cell.angle_beta   90.00
_cell.angle_gamma   90.00
#
_symmetry.space_group_name_H-M   'P 1'
#
loop_
_entity.id
_entity.type
_entity.pdbx_description
1 polymer ?
#
loop_
_entity_poly.entity_id
_entity_poly.type
_entity_poly.pdbx_seq_one_letter_code
_entity_poly.pdbx_strand_id
1 'polypeptide(L)'
;VRRQRQMCIRDSLCVIASPDDDLRLGRIINNPPRGIGAKSIETAAAIAHENNCSLFSVISKADLYPDLSRAAPRMLLFAGMINELMAQKDELAPDLLYDQLVERTGYLRMLEEKHTVEDDARAQNIKELKSSIINYKGETDNPTLEGYLADVALYTDMDNYDDSTDCVVMMTMHSAKGLEFPNVFVVGCEEGIFPGIKAI
;
A
#
# COMPACT_ATOMS: atom_id res chain seq x y z
N VAL A 1 13.64 2.79 1.69
CA VAL A 1 12.85 2.55 2.93
C VAL A 1 11.61 3.45 3.00
N ARG A 2 11.65 4.71 2.54
CA ARG A 2 10.47 5.62 2.57
C ARG A 2 9.32 5.13 1.68
N ARG A 3 9.59 4.63 0.47
CA ARG A 3 8.56 4.13 -0.48
C ARG A 3 7.81 2.88 -0.01
N GLN A 4 8.45 1.97 0.72
CA GLN A 4 7.80 0.72 1.17
C GLN A 4 6.70 0.92 2.23
N ARG A 5 6.68 2.05 2.95
CA ARG A 5 5.79 2.26 4.11
C ARG A 5 4.54 3.10 3.82
N GLN A 6 4.54 3.90 2.74
CA GLN A 6 3.30 4.48 2.18
C GLN A 6 2.40 3.40 1.53
N MET A 7 2.97 2.23 1.27
CA MET A 7 2.32 1.16 0.50
C MET A 7 1.15 0.50 1.23
N CYS A 8 1.11 0.42 2.59
CA CYS A 8 0.10 -0.41 3.27
C CYS A 8 -1.34 0.03 3.02
N ILE A 9 -1.67 1.33 3.15
CA ILE A 9 -3.04 1.80 2.89
C ILE A 9 -3.34 1.75 1.39
N ARG A 10 -2.39 2.14 0.54
CA ARG A 10 -2.52 2.00 -0.92
C ARG A 10 -2.63 0.54 -1.34
N ASP A 11 -1.81 -0.35 -0.77
CA ASP A 11 -1.91 -1.79 -1.03
C ASP A 11 -3.29 -2.33 -0.58
N SER A 12 -3.84 -1.82 0.52
CA SER A 12 -5.20 -2.18 0.96
C SER A 12 -6.27 -1.73 -0.04
N LEU A 13 -6.17 -0.51 -0.59
CA LEU A 13 -7.07 -0.05 -1.65
C LEU A 13 -6.95 -0.94 -2.90
N CYS A 14 -5.73 -1.33 -3.28
CA CYS A 14 -5.52 -2.24 -4.40
C CYS A 14 -6.15 -3.62 -4.15
N VAL A 15 -6.05 -4.16 -2.93
CA VAL A 15 -6.68 -5.45 -2.56
C VAL A 15 -8.20 -5.34 -2.56
N ILE A 16 -8.77 -4.20 -2.14
CA ILE A 16 -10.22 -3.94 -2.23
C ILE A 16 -10.68 -3.91 -3.69
N ALA A 17 -9.89 -3.32 -4.58
CA ALA A 17 -10.19 -3.30 -6.02
C ALA A 17 -9.96 -4.66 -6.68
N SER A 18 -8.92 -5.40 -6.26
CA SER A 18 -8.53 -6.71 -6.82
C SER A 18 -8.02 -7.64 -5.72
N PRO A 19 -8.87 -8.48 -5.12
CA PRO A 19 -8.51 -9.36 -4.00
C PRO A 19 -7.55 -10.49 -4.36
N ASP A 20 -7.37 -10.74 -5.66
CA ASP A 20 -6.47 -11.79 -6.15
C ASP A 20 -4.99 -11.35 -6.22
N ASP A 21 -4.67 -10.14 -5.78
CA ASP A 21 -3.28 -9.67 -5.65
C ASP A 21 -2.64 -10.21 -4.37
N ASP A 22 -2.20 -11.46 -4.43
CA ASP A 22 -1.59 -12.18 -3.32
C ASP A 22 -0.35 -11.47 -2.76
N LEU A 23 0.38 -10.75 -3.62
CA LEU A 23 1.58 -10.02 -3.22
C LEU A 23 1.24 -8.85 -2.29
N ARG A 24 0.24 -8.04 -2.65
CA ARG A 24 -0.22 -6.92 -1.81
C ARG A 24 -0.95 -7.44 -0.58
N LEU A 25 -1.78 -8.45 -0.73
CA LEU A 25 -2.47 -9.10 0.38
C LEU A 25 -1.49 -9.59 1.45
N GLY A 26 -0.42 -10.27 1.05
CA GLY A 26 0.63 -10.73 1.96
C GLY A 26 1.31 -9.61 2.76
N ARG A 27 1.41 -8.40 2.19
CA ARG A 27 1.97 -7.23 2.89
C ARG A 27 1.03 -6.61 3.92
N ILE A 28 -0.28 -6.62 3.67
CA ILE A 28 -1.28 -5.95 4.49
C ILE A 28 -1.92 -6.83 5.55
N ILE A 29 -1.94 -8.16 5.36
CA ILE A 29 -2.67 -9.10 6.23
C ILE A 29 -2.30 -8.97 7.71
N ASN A 30 -1.05 -8.65 8.02
CA ASN A 30 -0.55 -8.44 9.39
C ASN A 30 0.04 -7.04 9.62
N ASN A 31 -0.40 -6.07 8.84
CA ASN A 31 0.00 -4.68 8.98
C ASN A 31 -1.24 -3.74 8.90
N PRO A 32 -1.72 -3.20 10.03
CA PRO A 32 -1.16 -3.30 11.40
C PRO A 32 -1.14 -4.74 11.95
N PRO A 33 -0.37 -4.99 13.01
CA PRO A 33 -0.24 -6.33 13.59
C PRO A 33 -1.61 -6.89 14.04
N ARG A 34 -1.98 -8.06 13.49
CA ARG A 34 -3.24 -8.77 13.83
C ARG A 34 -2.99 -10.12 14.50
N GLY A 35 -1.72 -10.42 14.82
CA GLY A 35 -1.34 -11.70 15.43
C GLY A 35 -1.45 -12.89 14.47
N ILE A 36 -1.42 -12.64 13.16
CA ILE A 36 -1.31 -13.68 12.13
C ILE A 36 0.18 -13.91 11.89
N GLY A 37 0.69 -15.08 12.33
CA GLY A 37 2.11 -15.40 12.22
C GLY A 37 2.55 -15.63 10.77
N ALA A 38 3.82 -15.35 10.47
CA ALA A 38 4.40 -15.56 9.13
C ALA A 38 4.19 -17.01 8.64
N LYS A 39 4.41 -18.00 9.50
CA LYS A 39 4.20 -19.42 9.17
C LYS A 39 2.75 -19.70 8.74
N SER A 40 1.76 -19.06 9.36
CA SER A 40 0.35 -19.25 8.97
C SER A 40 0.05 -18.62 7.61
N ILE A 41 0.70 -17.50 7.28
CA ILE A 41 0.59 -16.87 5.96
C ILE A 41 1.24 -17.75 4.89
N GLU A 42 2.43 -18.30 5.17
CA GLU A 42 3.12 -19.24 4.28
C GLU A 42 2.28 -20.50 4.05
N THR A 43 1.68 -21.07 5.10
CA THR A 43 0.77 -22.22 5.00
C THR A 43 -0.44 -21.89 4.14
N ALA A 44 -1.07 -20.73 4.34
CA ALA A 44 -2.20 -20.31 3.53
C ALA A 44 -1.81 -20.10 2.06
N ALA A 45 -0.63 -19.55 1.79
CA ALA A 45 -0.11 -19.38 0.43
C ALA A 45 0.19 -20.73 -0.25
N ALA A 46 0.72 -21.71 0.48
CA ALA A 46 0.93 -23.07 -0.03
C ALA A 46 -0.40 -23.74 -0.41
N ILE A 47 -1.40 -23.64 0.47
CA ILE A 47 -2.77 -24.13 0.21
C ILE A 47 -3.37 -23.45 -1.03
N ALA A 48 -3.21 -22.14 -1.17
CA ALA A 48 -3.69 -21.39 -2.33
C ALA A 48 -3.05 -21.90 -3.64
N HIS A 49 -1.74 -22.08 -3.61
CA HIS A 49 -0.99 -22.63 -4.76
C HIS A 49 -1.44 -24.05 -5.13
N GLU A 50 -1.59 -24.95 -4.16
CA GLU A 50 -2.03 -26.33 -4.36
C GLU A 50 -3.44 -26.41 -4.94
N ASN A 51 -4.32 -25.51 -4.54
CA ASN A 51 -5.72 -25.46 -4.99
C ASN A 51 -5.93 -24.55 -6.22
N ASN A 52 -4.89 -23.96 -6.79
CA ASN A 52 -4.97 -22.99 -7.89
C ASN A 52 -6.00 -21.87 -7.63
N CYS A 53 -5.98 -21.30 -6.43
CA CYS A 53 -6.85 -20.20 -6.03
C CYS A 53 -6.03 -19.07 -5.39
N SER A 54 -6.65 -17.90 -5.18
CA SER A 54 -5.98 -16.77 -4.53
C SER A 54 -5.80 -17.01 -3.03
N LEU A 55 -4.78 -16.37 -2.46
CA LEU A 55 -4.55 -16.34 -1.01
C LEU A 55 -5.79 -15.80 -0.27
N PHE A 56 -6.48 -14.80 -0.85
CA PHE A 56 -7.71 -14.25 -0.27
C PHE A 56 -8.82 -15.30 -0.18
N SER A 57 -8.97 -16.16 -1.18
CA SER A 57 -9.94 -17.26 -1.17
C SER A 57 -9.68 -18.23 -0.02
N VAL A 58 -8.41 -18.54 0.28
CA VAL A 58 -8.02 -19.42 1.39
C VAL A 58 -8.27 -18.75 2.74
N ILE A 59 -7.83 -17.51 2.95
CA ILE A 59 -8.01 -16.83 4.24
C ILE A 59 -9.48 -16.53 4.54
N SER A 60 -10.32 -16.34 3.51
CA SER A 60 -11.76 -16.15 3.64
C SER A 60 -12.51 -17.42 4.08
N LYS A 61 -11.85 -18.57 4.04
CA LYS A 61 -12.36 -19.89 4.43
C LYS A 61 -11.37 -20.63 5.31
N ALA A 62 -10.59 -19.88 6.10
CA ALA A 62 -9.47 -20.45 6.85
C ALA A 62 -9.90 -21.50 7.89
N ASP A 63 -11.15 -21.48 8.33
CA ASP A 63 -11.75 -22.47 9.23
C ASP A 63 -11.93 -23.86 8.59
N LEU A 64 -11.96 -23.94 7.27
CA LEU A 64 -12.06 -25.21 6.54
C LEU A 64 -10.71 -25.96 6.46
N TYR A 65 -9.60 -25.29 6.79
CA TYR A 65 -8.26 -25.86 6.70
C TYR A 65 -7.69 -26.16 8.09
N PRO A 66 -7.52 -27.44 8.46
CA PRO A 66 -7.00 -27.84 9.78
C PRO A 66 -5.67 -27.19 10.14
N ASP A 67 -4.77 -27.04 9.15
CA ASP A 67 -3.44 -26.43 9.31
C ASP A 67 -3.47 -24.94 9.66
N LEU A 68 -4.59 -24.28 9.40
CA LEU A 68 -4.83 -22.87 9.71
C LEU A 68 -5.68 -22.66 10.98
N SER A 69 -6.15 -23.72 11.63
CA SER A 69 -7.11 -23.66 12.76
C SER A 69 -6.76 -22.64 13.83
N ARG A 70 -5.47 -22.51 14.18
CA ARG A 70 -4.99 -21.54 15.19
C ARG A 70 -5.07 -20.09 14.72
N ALA A 71 -4.87 -19.83 13.43
CA ALA A 71 -4.87 -18.49 12.84
C ALA A 71 -6.24 -18.13 12.24
N ALA A 72 -7.08 -19.12 11.95
CA ALA A 72 -8.36 -18.97 11.27
C ALA A 72 -9.24 -17.85 11.83
N PRO A 73 -9.47 -17.71 13.15
CA PRO A 73 -10.33 -16.63 13.65
C PRO A 73 -9.84 -15.23 13.26
N ARG A 74 -8.52 -15.02 13.25
CA ARG A 74 -7.92 -13.74 12.89
C ARG A 74 -7.93 -13.50 11.38
N MET A 75 -7.71 -14.54 10.60
CA MET A 75 -7.79 -14.51 9.14
C MET A 75 -9.22 -14.20 8.69
N LEU A 76 -10.22 -14.84 9.26
CA LEU A 76 -11.64 -14.60 8.98
C LEU A 76 -12.07 -13.18 9.34
N LEU A 77 -11.62 -12.64 10.49
CA LEU A 77 -11.89 -11.24 10.86
C LEU A 77 -11.29 -10.27 9.83
N PHE A 78 -10.06 -10.51 9.40
CA PHE A 78 -9.43 -9.69 8.37
C PHE A 78 -10.16 -9.80 7.03
N ALA A 79 -10.46 -11.02 6.58
CA ALA A 79 -11.18 -11.25 5.34
C ALA A 79 -12.60 -10.64 5.37
N GLY A 80 -13.29 -10.73 6.50
CA GLY A 80 -14.61 -10.10 6.70
C GLY A 80 -14.54 -8.58 6.53
N MET A 81 -13.54 -7.93 7.14
CA MET A 81 -13.31 -6.48 6.98
C MET A 81 -13.08 -6.10 5.51
N ILE A 82 -12.25 -6.85 4.78
CA ILE A 82 -11.99 -6.58 3.35
C ILE A 82 -13.27 -6.81 2.52
N ASN A 83 -14.01 -7.90 2.75
CA ASN A 83 -15.26 -8.18 2.05
C ASN A 83 -16.30 -7.09 2.23
N GLU A 84 -16.44 -6.54 3.44
CA GLU A 84 -17.36 -5.42 3.70
C GLU A 84 -16.96 -4.16 2.94
N LEU A 85 -15.67 -3.84 2.85
CA LEU A 85 -15.17 -2.71 2.07
C LEU A 85 -15.32 -2.94 0.56
N MET A 86 -15.11 -4.17 0.09
CA MET A 86 -15.35 -4.55 -1.31
C MET A 86 -16.83 -4.39 -1.70
N ALA A 87 -17.74 -4.77 -0.81
CA ALA A 87 -19.17 -4.62 -1.06
C ALA A 87 -19.59 -3.14 -1.19
N GLN A 88 -18.86 -2.23 -0.58
CA GLN A 88 -19.16 -0.80 -0.56
C GLN A 88 -18.39 0.01 -1.62
N LYS A 89 -17.42 -0.58 -2.32
CA LYS A 89 -16.51 0.15 -3.23
C LYS A 89 -17.19 0.85 -4.38
N ASP A 90 -18.30 0.30 -4.86
CA ASP A 90 -19.07 0.85 -5.99
C ASP A 90 -20.21 1.78 -5.54
N GLU A 91 -20.54 1.76 -4.22
CA GLU A 91 -21.59 2.58 -3.63
C GLU A 91 -21.04 3.87 -3.00
N LEU A 92 -19.82 3.80 -2.47
CA LEU A 92 -19.17 4.92 -1.79
C LEU A 92 -18.23 5.67 -2.72
N ALA A 93 -18.21 7.00 -2.58
CA ALA A 93 -17.15 7.79 -3.19
C ALA A 93 -15.77 7.38 -2.63
N PRO A 94 -14.69 7.42 -3.44
CA PRO A 94 -13.37 6.93 -3.05
C PRO A 94 -12.81 7.52 -1.75
N ASP A 95 -13.09 8.78 -1.46
CA ASP A 95 -12.69 9.45 -0.22
C ASP A 95 -13.41 8.91 1.02
N LEU A 96 -14.68 8.54 0.89
CA LEU A 96 -15.45 7.92 1.97
C LEU A 96 -15.03 6.47 2.21
N LEU A 97 -14.79 5.72 1.14
CA LEU A 97 -14.25 4.37 1.23
C LEU A 97 -12.87 4.37 1.90
N TYR A 98 -12.04 5.36 1.56
CA TYR A 98 -10.75 5.58 2.20
C TYR A 98 -10.86 5.80 3.71
N ASP A 99 -11.78 6.67 4.14
CA ASP A 99 -12.02 6.94 5.56
C ASP A 99 -12.42 5.68 6.31
N GLN A 100 -13.33 4.89 5.75
CA GLN A 100 -13.74 3.61 6.33
C GLN A 100 -12.58 2.61 6.41
N LEU A 101 -11.74 2.53 5.38
CA LEU A 101 -10.55 1.69 5.41
C LEU A 101 -9.59 2.09 6.52
N VAL A 102 -9.27 3.38 6.65
CA VAL A 102 -8.35 3.88 7.69
C VAL A 102 -8.91 3.63 9.08
N GLU A 103 -10.20 3.86 9.29
CA GLU A 103 -10.87 3.63 10.57
C GLU A 103 -10.88 2.15 10.94
N ARG A 104 -11.35 1.26 10.05
CA ARG A 104 -11.49 -0.18 10.29
C ARG A 104 -10.16 -0.89 10.48
N THR A 105 -9.12 -0.47 9.76
CA THR A 105 -7.78 -1.02 9.95
C THR A 105 -7.15 -0.60 11.26
N GLY A 106 -7.54 0.55 11.82
CA GLY A 106 -6.93 1.15 13.01
C GLY A 106 -5.48 1.59 12.80
N TYR A 107 -5.03 1.66 11.55
CA TYR A 107 -3.62 1.92 11.23
C TYR A 107 -3.18 3.32 11.66
N LEU A 108 -4.02 4.33 11.40
CA LEU A 108 -3.73 5.71 11.80
C LEU A 108 -3.66 5.83 13.33
N ARG A 109 -4.62 5.25 14.06
CA ARG A 109 -4.62 5.23 15.54
C ARG A 109 -3.34 4.60 16.09
N MET A 110 -2.92 3.46 15.54
CA MET A 110 -1.70 2.78 15.95
C MET A 110 -0.45 3.66 15.77
N LEU A 111 -0.39 4.48 14.71
CA LEU A 111 0.73 5.40 14.48
C LEU A 111 0.69 6.58 15.46
N GLU A 112 -0.48 7.16 15.67
CA GLU A 112 -0.67 8.30 16.58
C GLU A 112 -0.39 7.93 18.05
N GLU A 113 -0.65 6.68 18.48
CA GLU A 113 -0.36 6.20 19.82
C GLU A 113 1.15 6.07 20.12
N LYS A 114 1.99 5.91 19.10
CA LYS A 114 3.45 5.70 19.29
C LYS A 114 4.26 6.97 19.44
N HIS A 115 3.77 8.11 18.95
CA HIS A 115 4.39 9.45 19.06
C HIS A 115 5.89 9.49 18.71
N THR A 116 6.33 8.70 17.71
CA THR A 116 7.69 8.83 17.19
C THR A 116 7.71 9.72 15.96
N VAL A 117 8.80 10.44 15.72
CA VAL A 117 8.97 11.27 14.52
C VAL A 117 8.70 10.50 13.23
N GLU A 118 9.05 9.21 13.22
CA GLU A 118 8.83 8.33 12.07
C GLU A 118 7.34 7.97 11.91
N ASP A 119 6.63 7.72 13.00
CA ASP A 119 5.21 7.38 12.97
C ASP A 119 4.35 8.61 12.67
N ASP A 120 4.75 9.80 13.16
CA ASP A 120 4.10 11.08 12.81
C ASP A 120 4.23 11.37 11.31
N ALA A 121 5.41 11.15 10.72
CA ALA A 121 5.61 11.28 9.28
C ALA A 121 4.75 10.28 8.48
N ARG A 122 4.52 9.07 8.99
CA ARG A 122 3.63 8.07 8.37
C ARG A 122 2.16 8.49 8.48
N ALA A 123 1.75 9.01 9.63
CA ALA A 123 0.40 9.53 9.84
C ALA A 123 0.13 10.70 8.88
N GLN A 124 1.12 11.58 8.67
CA GLN A 124 1.02 12.67 7.70
C GLN A 124 0.86 12.14 6.26
N ASN A 125 1.64 11.11 5.86
CA ASN A 125 1.51 10.50 4.55
C ASN A 125 0.12 9.87 4.29
N ILE A 126 -0.54 9.33 5.33
CA ILE A 126 -1.93 8.86 5.23
C ILE A 126 -2.87 10.03 4.94
N LYS A 127 -2.69 11.15 5.62
CA LYS A 127 -3.49 12.38 5.37
C LYS A 127 -3.26 12.95 3.97
N GLU A 128 -2.03 12.92 3.48
CA GLU A 128 -1.69 13.34 2.10
C GLU A 128 -2.32 12.43 1.04
N LEU A 129 -2.35 11.12 1.27
CA LEU A 129 -3.03 10.18 0.36
C LEU A 129 -4.54 10.49 0.27
N LYS A 130 -5.19 10.86 1.38
CA LYS A 130 -6.57 11.32 1.35
C LYS A 130 -6.75 12.58 0.50
N SER A 131 -5.84 13.54 0.64
CA SER A 131 -5.88 14.77 -0.16
C SER A 131 -5.76 14.48 -1.66
N SER A 132 -4.90 13.53 -2.05
CA SER A 132 -4.79 13.06 -3.44
C SER A 132 -6.10 12.46 -3.96
N ILE A 133 -6.81 11.65 -3.15
CA ILE A 133 -8.11 11.08 -3.52
C ILE A 133 -9.16 12.18 -3.70
N ILE A 134 -9.17 13.19 -2.82
CA ILE A 134 -10.10 14.32 -2.90
C ILE A 134 -9.84 15.14 -4.17
N ASN A 135 -8.58 15.38 -4.53
CA ASN A 135 -8.22 16.10 -5.75
C ASN A 135 -8.69 15.33 -6.99
N TYR A 136 -8.38 14.03 -7.08
CA TYR A 136 -8.86 13.16 -8.15
C TYR A 136 -10.40 13.22 -8.29
N LYS A 137 -11.12 13.16 -7.16
CA LYS A 137 -12.59 13.27 -7.15
C LYS A 137 -13.07 14.63 -7.69
N GLY A 138 -12.34 15.71 -7.45
CA GLY A 138 -12.67 17.05 -7.96
C GLY A 138 -12.43 17.21 -9.46
N GLU A 139 -11.55 16.40 -10.04
CA GLU A 139 -11.16 16.48 -11.46
C GLU A 139 -11.89 15.46 -12.35
N THR A 140 -12.68 14.54 -11.76
CA THR A 140 -13.31 13.43 -12.47
C THR A 140 -14.83 13.44 -12.29
N ASP A 141 -15.58 13.40 -13.39
CA ASP A 141 -17.06 13.41 -13.36
C ASP A 141 -17.66 12.18 -12.66
N ASN A 142 -17.01 11.03 -12.77
CA ASN A 142 -17.45 9.77 -12.14
C ASN A 142 -16.26 9.10 -11.44
N PRO A 143 -15.89 9.56 -10.23
CA PRO A 143 -14.74 9.06 -9.52
C PRO A 143 -14.98 7.65 -8.95
N THR A 144 -14.14 6.69 -9.34
CA THR A 144 -14.13 5.31 -8.85
C THR A 144 -12.81 4.97 -8.19
N LEU A 145 -12.79 3.92 -7.36
CA LEU A 145 -11.55 3.43 -6.75
C LEU A 145 -10.56 2.96 -7.82
N GLU A 146 -11.03 2.21 -8.79
CA GLU A 146 -10.22 1.69 -9.90
C GLU A 146 -9.63 2.83 -10.75
N GLY A 147 -10.43 3.85 -11.03
CA GLY A 147 -9.99 5.04 -11.75
C GLY A 147 -8.89 5.79 -11.00
N TYR A 148 -9.05 5.99 -9.69
CA TYR A 148 -8.01 6.60 -8.84
C TYR A 148 -6.72 5.78 -8.84
N LEU A 149 -6.83 4.46 -8.70
CA LEU A 149 -5.66 3.58 -8.69
C LEU A 149 -4.92 3.56 -10.04
N ALA A 150 -5.66 3.64 -11.15
CA ALA A 150 -5.11 3.76 -12.49
C ALA A 150 -4.38 5.11 -12.66
N ASP A 151 -5.01 6.21 -12.25
CA ASP A 151 -4.44 7.55 -12.28
C ASP A 151 -3.13 7.61 -11.51
N VAL A 152 -3.13 7.17 -10.25
CA VAL A 152 -1.91 7.13 -9.41
C VAL A 152 -0.84 6.17 -9.95
N ALA A 153 -1.20 5.14 -10.71
CA ALA A 153 -0.24 4.24 -11.35
C ALA A 153 0.48 4.91 -12.53
N LEU A 154 -0.19 5.83 -13.22
CA LEU A 154 0.38 6.64 -14.30
C LEU A 154 1.21 7.81 -13.76
N TYR A 155 0.83 8.36 -12.60
CA TYR A 155 1.60 9.42 -11.96
C TYR A 155 2.94 8.89 -11.46
N THR A 156 4.00 9.18 -12.18
CA THR A 156 5.37 9.08 -11.66
C THR A 156 5.70 10.41 -10.95
N ASP A 157 6.69 10.41 -10.05
CA ASP A 157 7.16 11.64 -9.39
C ASP A 157 7.61 12.73 -10.39
N MET A 158 7.61 12.40 -11.68
CA MET A 158 8.03 13.24 -12.80
C MET A 158 6.88 13.99 -13.47
N ASP A 159 5.65 13.52 -13.35
CA ASP A 159 4.49 14.17 -13.99
C ASP A 159 4.19 15.54 -13.35
N ASN A 160 4.74 15.77 -12.14
CA ASN A 160 4.72 17.08 -11.45
C ASN A 160 5.94 17.97 -11.76
N TYR A 161 6.86 17.51 -12.63
CA TYR A 161 8.00 18.33 -13.03
C TYR A 161 7.62 19.27 -14.15
N ASP A 162 7.53 20.57 -13.83
CA ASP A 162 7.34 21.64 -14.79
C ASP A 162 8.72 22.13 -15.26
N ASP A 163 9.09 21.74 -16.47
CA ASP A 163 10.36 22.10 -17.11
C ASP A 163 10.50 23.64 -17.36
N SER A 164 9.40 24.38 -17.23
CA SER A 164 9.39 25.84 -17.35
C SER A 164 9.79 26.58 -16.08
N THR A 165 9.85 25.87 -14.94
CA THR A 165 10.18 26.48 -13.65
C THR A 165 11.67 26.45 -13.37
N ASP A 166 12.29 27.61 -13.15
CA ASP A 166 13.71 27.70 -12.76
C ASP A 166 13.88 27.20 -11.31
N CYS A 167 14.13 25.91 -11.17
CA CYS A 167 14.25 25.24 -9.86
C CYS A 167 15.33 24.16 -9.86
N VAL A 168 15.84 23.85 -8.67
CA VAL A 168 16.72 22.70 -8.44
C VAL A 168 15.87 21.50 -8.10
N VAL A 169 15.92 20.46 -8.95
CA VAL A 169 15.17 19.22 -8.74
C VAL A 169 16.01 18.25 -7.92
N MET A 170 15.45 17.76 -6.82
CA MET A 170 16.09 16.77 -5.96
C MET A 170 15.34 15.43 -6.05
N MET A 171 16.06 14.37 -6.42
CA MET A 171 15.46 13.05 -6.58
C MET A 171 16.43 11.93 -6.22
N THR A 172 15.91 10.71 -6.07
CA THR A 172 16.77 9.53 -5.90
C THR A 172 17.30 9.07 -7.27
N MET A 173 18.43 8.35 -7.28
CA MET A 173 18.97 7.76 -8.52
C MET A 173 17.98 6.81 -9.20
N HIS A 174 17.15 6.11 -8.43
CA HIS A 174 16.09 5.26 -9.00
C HIS A 174 15.00 6.08 -9.68
N SER A 175 14.66 7.24 -9.14
CA SER A 175 13.68 8.15 -9.74
C SER A 175 14.23 8.84 -10.98
N ALA A 176 15.55 9.00 -11.08
CA ALA A 176 16.21 9.60 -12.23
C ALA A 176 16.38 8.63 -13.42
N LYS A 177 16.06 7.34 -13.27
CA LYS A 177 16.22 6.36 -14.33
C LYS A 177 15.37 6.72 -15.56
N GLY A 178 16.02 6.91 -16.70
CA GLY A 178 15.36 7.25 -17.96
C GLY A 178 15.13 8.74 -18.18
N LEU A 179 15.65 9.60 -17.30
CA LEU A 179 15.58 11.04 -17.40
C LEU A 179 16.93 11.62 -17.80
N GLU A 180 16.90 12.75 -18.50
CA GLU A 180 18.07 13.48 -18.95
C GLU A 180 18.01 14.92 -18.46
N PHE A 181 19.06 15.37 -17.77
CA PHE A 181 19.21 16.73 -17.29
C PHE A 181 20.52 17.35 -17.80
N PRO A 182 20.49 18.65 -18.16
CA PRO A 182 21.71 19.34 -18.65
C PRO A 182 22.81 19.42 -17.60
N ASN A 183 22.45 19.50 -16.32
CA ASN A 183 23.39 19.52 -15.20
C ASN A 183 22.94 18.55 -14.11
N VAL A 184 23.83 17.65 -13.68
CA VAL A 184 23.53 16.63 -12.67
C VAL A 184 24.58 16.67 -11.55
N PHE A 185 24.13 16.77 -10.32
CA PHE A 185 24.96 16.66 -9.13
C PHE A 185 24.59 15.39 -8.36
N VAL A 186 25.51 14.43 -8.31
CA VAL A 186 25.33 13.22 -7.50
C VAL A 186 25.94 13.49 -6.13
N VAL A 187 25.08 13.53 -5.09
CA VAL A 187 25.50 13.78 -3.73
C VAL A 187 25.44 12.51 -2.88
N GLY A 188 26.20 12.46 -1.78
CA GLY A 188 26.24 11.28 -0.90
C GLY A 188 27.03 10.10 -1.50
N CYS A 189 28.01 10.39 -2.39
CA CYS A 189 28.95 9.40 -2.91
C CYS A 189 30.02 9.08 -1.84
N GLU A 190 29.60 8.36 -0.80
CA GLU A 190 30.45 7.92 0.30
C GLU A 190 30.49 6.40 0.35
N GLU A 191 31.66 5.86 0.70
CA GLU A 191 31.84 4.41 0.79
C GLU A 191 30.84 3.78 1.78
N GLY A 192 30.11 2.77 1.32
CA GLY A 192 29.04 2.12 2.07
C GLY A 192 27.64 2.75 1.91
N ILE A 193 27.52 3.98 1.38
CA ILE A 193 26.25 4.61 1.00
C ILE A 193 26.05 4.45 -0.50
N PHE A 194 26.99 4.94 -1.30
CA PHE A 194 27.01 4.77 -2.76
C PHE A 194 28.46 4.80 -3.30
N PRO A 195 28.96 3.66 -3.85
CA PRO A 195 28.27 2.36 -3.94
C PRO A 195 28.04 1.70 -2.59
N GLY A 196 26.89 1.01 -2.46
CA GLY A 196 26.55 0.27 -1.25
C GLY A 196 27.49 -0.94 -1.06
N ILE A 197 27.69 -1.38 0.20
CA ILE A 197 28.59 -2.50 0.58
C ILE A 197 28.33 -3.80 -0.23
N LYS A 198 27.12 -3.99 -0.77
CA LYS A 198 26.77 -5.15 -1.61
C LYS A 198 27.08 -4.99 -3.10
N ALA A 199 27.58 -3.83 -3.51
CA ALA A 199 27.88 -3.51 -4.91
C ALA A 199 29.39 -3.50 -5.20
N ILE A 200 30.21 -3.74 -4.18
CA ILE A 200 31.65 -3.98 -4.20
C ILE A 200 31.87 -5.47 -3.96
#